data_d53d82eed735a42f4af46d8242c355d5
#
_entry.id   d53d82eed735a42f4af46d8242c355d5
#
_cell.length_a   1.000
_cell.length_b   1.000
_cell.length_c   1.000
_cell.angle_alpha   90.00
_cell.angle_beta   90.00
_cell.angle_gamma   90.00
#
_symmetry.space_group_name_H-M   'P 1'
#
loop_
_entity.id
_entity.type
_entity.pdbx_description
1 polymer ?
#
loop_
_entity_poly.entity_id
_entity_poly.type
_entity_poly.pdbx_seq_one_letter_code
_entity_poly.pdbx_strand_id
1 'polypeptide(L)'
;MRVAHLLRKLDPAEWSGTEMAIHRLFDGLRSNGVDPVVYCPKLENGNRQDPLVSSGFEVQRFKAFVPVLGLSRQRRRQLISVGGNLMSFDLIASLWRERHLAIMHAHALGRIGGIALTIAKQRQVPFVVTIHGGVLDLPEKIKQSFNTPADYGWEWGRLFGVLFQSRRLFSDADAILTCNAKEAALLQEQFPNKRVVVQPHGVPLEIYRTDQRQAALAAFPQIHNRQVLLSLGRIDPIKNQGWLLEQAPIIFKRYPRSLLVLAGPCTDEPYGEQIRKRLTQPDLQGRVLLTGGLPPNDPRVVGLLQMAAGLILPSLCETFGLVILEAWAAGTPVLSARASGPAALVQNGYNGWLFDLDQPEAFHQALGCTLEQPALAKQMASRGAKLSEQYSVNALAAKLKKLYQELIEERACAT
;
A
#
# COMPACT_ATOMS: atom_id res chain seq x y z
N MET A 1 -20.90 -13.50 -8.37
CA MET A 1 -20.72 -13.63 -6.91
C MET A 1 -20.53 -12.25 -6.34
N ARG A 2 -21.44 -11.79 -5.46
CA ARG A 2 -21.42 -10.44 -4.87
C ARG A 2 -20.68 -10.46 -3.53
N VAL A 3 -19.66 -9.59 -3.37
CA VAL A 3 -18.78 -9.55 -2.20
C VAL A 3 -18.75 -8.14 -1.60
N ALA A 4 -19.09 -8.02 -0.32
CA ALA A 4 -18.98 -6.75 0.39
C ALA A 4 -17.53 -6.54 0.88
N HIS A 5 -16.89 -5.48 0.44
CA HIS A 5 -15.55 -5.07 0.88
C HIS A 5 -15.64 -3.85 1.80
N LEU A 6 -15.19 -4.00 3.04
CA LEU A 6 -15.27 -2.94 4.05
C LEU A 6 -13.91 -2.28 4.25
N LEU A 7 -13.84 -0.99 3.94
CA LEU A 7 -12.63 -0.18 4.05
C LEU A 7 -12.74 0.78 5.25
N ARG A 8 -11.62 0.96 5.96
CA ARG A 8 -11.53 1.96 7.04
C ARG A 8 -11.45 3.39 6.53
N LYS A 9 -10.97 3.56 5.30
CA LYS A 9 -10.71 4.83 4.64
C LYS A 9 -10.63 4.60 3.13
N LEU A 10 -11.13 5.57 2.40
CA LEU A 10 -10.88 5.71 0.97
C LEU A 10 -11.02 7.20 0.64
N ASP A 11 -9.90 7.93 0.65
CA ASP A 11 -9.85 9.35 0.31
C ASP A 11 -9.01 9.55 -0.95
N PRO A 12 -9.60 10.09 -2.03
CA PRO A 12 -8.87 10.37 -3.28
C PRO A 12 -7.69 11.31 -3.13
N ALA A 13 -7.69 12.16 -2.10
CA ALA A 13 -6.60 13.10 -1.83
C ALA A 13 -5.39 12.45 -1.16
N GLU A 14 -5.60 11.30 -0.51
CA GLU A 14 -4.59 10.61 0.29
C GLU A 14 -4.38 9.18 -0.22
N TRP A 15 -4.43 9.00 -1.54
CA TRP A 15 -4.23 7.71 -2.17
C TRP A 15 -2.85 7.15 -1.86
N SER A 16 -2.81 6.05 -1.15
CA SER A 16 -1.58 5.36 -0.73
C SER A 16 -1.43 4.01 -1.42
N GLY A 17 -0.33 3.31 -1.13
CA GLY A 17 -0.09 1.97 -1.65
C GLY A 17 -1.19 0.97 -1.29
N THR A 18 -1.83 1.11 -0.13
CA THR A 18 -2.94 0.23 0.30
C THR A 18 -4.20 0.48 -0.52
N GLU A 19 -4.61 1.73 -0.69
CA GLU A 19 -5.76 2.08 -1.52
C GLU A 19 -5.56 1.66 -2.97
N MET A 20 -4.33 1.82 -3.49
CA MET A 20 -3.94 1.33 -4.81
C MET A 20 -4.07 -0.20 -4.93
N ALA A 21 -3.53 -0.92 -3.95
CA ALA A 21 -3.59 -2.38 -3.94
C ALA A 21 -5.04 -2.90 -3.91
N ILE A 22 -5.91 -2.23 -3.15
CA ILE A 22 -7.32 -2.57 -3.04
C ILE A 22 -8.05 -2.27 -4.36
N HIS A 23 -7.81 -1.11 -4.97
CA HIS A 23 -8.40 -0.76 -6.27
C HIS A 23 -8.03 -1.81 -7.34
N ARG A 24 -6.75 -2.14 -7.45
CA ARG A 24 -6.26 -3.17 -8.38
C ARG A 24 -6.88 -4.54 -8.09
N LEU A 25 -7.04 -4.89 -6.82
CA LEU A 25 -7.71 -6.12 -6.43
C LEU A 25 -9.16 -6.15 -6.95
N PHE A 26 -9.90 -5.03 -6.83
CA PHE A 26 -11.28 -4.95 -7.31
C PHE A 26 -11.37 -5.06 -8.83
N ASP A 27 -10.44 -4.43 -9.58
CA ASP A 27 -10.34 -4.59 -11.03
C ASP A 27 -10.12 -6.06 -11.42
N GLY A 28 -9.20 -6.74 -10.72
CA GLY A 28 -8.93 -8.14 -10.93
C GLY A 28 -10.11 -9.05 -10.56
N LEU A 29 -10.80 -8.79 -9.46
CA LEU A 29 -11.98 -9.52 -9.04
C LEU A 29 -13.12 -9.39 -10.07
N ARG A 30 -13.38 -8.16 -10.53
CA ARG A 30 -14.39 -7.89 -11.55
C ARG A 30 -14.08 -8.61 -12.86
N SER A 31 -12.83 -8.59 -13.30
CA SER A 31 -12.36 -9.32 -14.48
C SER A 31 -12.53 -10.84 -14.35
N ASN A 32 -12.56 -11.35 -13.12
CA ASN A 32 -12.81 -12.77 -12.81
C ASN A 32 -14.29 -13.07 -12.50
N GLY A 33 -15.24 -12.16 -12.77
CA GLY A 33 -16.66 -12.38 -12.56
C GLY A 33 -17.12 -12.33 -11.10
N VAL A 34 -16.36 -11.66 -10.24
CA VAL A 34 -16.78 -11.26 -8.89
C VAL A 34 -17.29 -9.83 -8.95
N ASP A 35 -18.39 -9.54 -8.24
CA ASP A 35 -19.00 -8.23 -8.12
C ASP A 35 -18.63 -7.62 -6.75
N PRO A 36 -17.57 -6.76 -6.66
CA PRO A 36 -17.19 -6.13 -5.43
C PRO A 36 -18.07 -4.90 -5.14
N VAL A 37 -18.70 -4.87 -3.98
CA VAL A 37 -19.40 -3.71 -3.43
C VAL A 37 -18.57 -3.12 -2.30
N VAL A 38 -18.26 -1.83 -2.40
CA VAL A 38 -17.32 -1.18 -1.49
C VAL A 38 -18.07 -0.37 -0.44
N TYR A 39 -17.83 -0.68 0.82
CA TYR A 39 -18.32 0.06 1.97
C TYR A 39 -17.19 0.87 2.59
N CYS A 40 -17.30 2.19 2.61
CA CYS A 40 -16.28 3.07 3.18
C CYS A 40 -16.91 4.32 3.82
N PRO A 41 -16.20 4.98 4.76
CA PRO A 41 -16.69 6.21 5.38
C PRO A 41 -16.92 7.34 4.37
N LYS A 42 -17.90 8.21 4.64
CA LYS A 42 -18.12 9.44 3.88
C LYS A 42 -16.89 10.35 4.01
N LEU A 43 -16.57 11.02 2.90
CA LEU A 43 -15.52 12.04 2.89
C LEU A 43 -16.04 13.32 3.57
N GLU A 44 -15.20 13.99 4.33
CA GLU A 44 -15.55 15.28 4.95
C GLU A 44 -15.75 16.40 3.90
N ASN A 45 -15.03 16.33 2.78
CA ASN A 45 -15.10 17.29 1.67
C ASN A 45 -15.85 16.65 0.49
N GLY A 46 -17.18 16.74 0.50
CA GLY A 46 -18.12 16.01 -0.35
C GLY A 46 -18.09 16.22 -1.88
N ASN A 47 -17.10 16.94 -2.44
CA ASN A 47 -17.09 17.30 -3.87
C ASN A 47 -15.93 16.71 -4.69
N ARG A 48 -15.22 15.72 -4.18
CA ARG A 48 -14.15 15.08 -4.95
C ARG A 48 -14.67 13.85 -5.68
N GLN A 49 -14.30 13.73 -6.95
CA GLN A 49 -14.60 12.57 -7.77
C GLN A 49 -13.98 11.30 -7.12
N ASP A 50 -14.83 10.34 -6.78
CA ASP A 50 -14.40 9.09 -6.18
C ASP A 50 -13.79 8.18 -7.25
N PRO A 51 -12.51 7.79 -7.16
CA PRO A 51 -11.85 6.98 -8.18
C PRO A 51 -12.51 5.62 -8.39
N LEU A 52 -13.07 5.02 -7.33
CA LEU A 52 -13.78 3.73 -7.47
C LEU A 52 -15.09 3.91 -8.22
N VAL A 53 -15.86 4.97 -7.94
CA VAL A 53 -17.09 5.29 -8.68
C VAL A 53 -16.76 5.59 -10.14
N SER A 54 -15.69 6.38 -10.38
CA SER A 54 -15.21 6.69 -11.74
C SER A 54 -14.78 5.44 -12.51
N SER A 55 -14.28 4.42 -11.79
CA SER A 55 -13.94 3.10 -12.36
C SER A 55 -15.15 2.17 -12.48
N GLY A 56 -16.36 2.64 -12.16
CA GLY A 56 -17.61 1.88 -12.30
C GLY A 56 -17.86 0.87 -11.17
N PHE A 57 -17.26 1.05 -9.99
CA PHE A 57 -17.58 0.24 -8.82
C PHE A 57 -18.78 0.80 -8.05
N GLU A 58 -19.55 -0.08 -7.44
CA GLU A 58 -20.61 0.31 -6.51
C GLU A 58 -19.97 0.66 -5.16
N VAL A 59 -20.12 1.92 -4.73
CA VAL A 59 -19.54 2.44 -3.49
C VAL A 59 -20.63 2.95 -2.57
N GLN A 60 -20.77 2.31 -1.42
CA GLN A 60 -21.71 2.64 -0.35
C GLN A 60 -20.98 3.46 0.74
N ARG A 61 -21.20 4.78 0.74
CA ARG A 61 -20.59 5.69 1.70
C ARG A 61 -21.46 5.83 2.96
N PHE A 62 -20.91 5.42 4.13
CA PHE A 62 -21.60 5.49 5.41
C PHE A 62 -21.03 6.60 6.30
N LYS A 63 -21.86 7.16 7.19
CA LYS A 63 -21.43 8.11 8.21
C LYS A 63 -20.64 7.38 9.29
N ALA A 64 -19.40 7.81 9.51
CA ALA A 64 -18.55 7.29 10.57
C ALA A 64 -18.22 8.38 11.59
N PHE A 65 -18.01 7.99 12.83
CA PHE A 65 -17.62 8.90 13.90
C PHE A 65 -16.64 8.22 14.87
N VAL A 66 -15.89 9.04 15.59
CA VAL A 66 -15.00 8.58 16.68
C VAL A 66 -15.76 8.67 17.99
N PRO A 67 -16.05 7.56 18.69
CA PRO A 67 -16.84 7.53 19.90
C PRO A 67 -16.01 7.88 21.14
N VAL A 68 -15.39 9.08 21.13
CA VAL A 68 -14.58 9.64 22.21
C VAL A 68 -15.07 11.05 22.51
N LEU A 69 -15.39 11.33 23.77
CA LEU A 69 -15.75 12.66 24.25
C LEU A 69 -14.48 13.45 24.62
N GLY A 70 -14.52 14.78 24.47
CA GLY A 70 -13.41 15.66 24.84
C GLY A 70 -12.33 15.83 23.77
N LEU A 71 -12.45 15.21 22.59
CA LEU A 71 -11.51 15.41 21.49
C LEU A 71 -11.72 16.75 20.78
N SER A 72 -10.62 17.46 20.51
CA SER A 72 -10.64 18.62 19.62
C SER A 72 -11.08 18.23 18.20
N ARG A 73 -11.61 19.19 17.43
CA ARG A 73 -11.99 18.96 16.03
C ARG A 73 -10.81 18.48 15.19
N GLN A 74 -9.63 19.06 15.42
CA GLN A 74 -8.41 18.68 14.69
C GLN A 74 -8.00 17.23 15.02
N ARG A 75 -7.99 16.83 16.30
CA ARG A 75 -7.63 15.47 16.70
C ARG A 75 -8.64 14.44 16.21
N ARG A 76 -9.93 14.77 16.20
CA ARG A 76 -10.98 13.92 15.63
C ARG A 76 -10.77 13.69 14.13
N ARG A 77 -10.47 14.75 13.35
CA ARG A 77 -10.13 14.64 11.92
C ARG A 77 -8.90 13.76 11.72
N GLN A 78 -7.86 13.94 12.49
CA GLN A 78 -6.67 13.11 12.43
C GLN A 78 -6.98 11.63 12.68
N LEU A 79 -7.78 11.29 13.70
CA LEU A 79 -8.19 9.91 13.97
C LEU A 79 -9.04 9.32 12.85
N ILE A 80 -9.93 10.10 12.23
CA ILE A 80 -10.70 9.66 11.06
C ILE A 80 -9.76 9.43 9.88
N SER A 81 -8.82 10.33 9.63
CA SER A 81 -7.90 10.24 8.49
C SER A 81 -6.97 9.02 8.56
N VAL A 82 -6.52 8.64 9.76
CA VAL A 82 -5.74 7.40 9.95
C VAL A 82 -6.61 6.14 10.06
N GLY A 83 -7.94 6.28 10.02
CA GLY A 83 -8.89 5.17 10.14
C GLY A 83 -8.95 4.56 11.54
N GLY A 84 -8.64 5.38 12.58
CA GLY A 84 -8.61 4.95 13.97
C GLY A 84 -10.01 4.72 14.55
N ASN A 85 -10.26 3.54 15.04
CA ASN A 85 -11.35 3.10 15.93
C ASN A 85 -12.74 3.71 15.64
N LEU A 86 -13.09 3.78 14.36
CA LEU A 86 -14.34 4.36 13.86
C LEU A 86 -15.55 3.50 14.24
N MET A 87 -16.71 4.15 14.37
CA MET A 87 -18.02 3.53 14.58
C MET A 87 -19.02 4.05 13.55
N SER A 88 -19.97 3.20 13.15
CA SER A 88 -21.06 3.58 12.24
C SER A 88 -22.32 2.77 12.50
N PHE A 89 -23.44 3.45 12.70
CA PHE A 89 -24.76 2.82 12.71
C PHE A 89 -25.34 2.68 11.30
N ASP A 90 -25.03 3.61 10.39
CA ASP A 90 -25.43 3.53 8.98
C ASP A 90 -24.91 2.27 8.31
N LEU A 91 -23.66 1.86 8.63
CA LEU A 91 -23.03 0.66 8.09
C LEU A 91 -23.83 -0.60 8.45
N ILE A 92 -24.31 -0.69 9.70
CA ILE A 92 -25.13 -1.82 10.16
C ILE A 92 -26.37 -1.94 9.30
N ALA A 93 -27.10 -0.82 9.11
CA ALA A 93 -28.33 -0.80 8.33
C ALA A 93 -28.07 -1.11 6.84
N SER A 94 -26.97 -0.59 6.27
CA SER A 94 -26.59 -0.83 4.88
C SER A 94 -26.25 -2.28 4.62
N LEU A 95 -25.39 -2.89 5.47
CA LEU A 95 -25.02 -4.31 5.35
C LEU A 95 -26.21 -5.24 5.57
N TRP A 96 -27.15 -4.86 6.44
CA TRP A 96 -28.35 -5.67 6.69
C TRP A 96 -29.32 -5.68 5.52
N ARG A 97 -29.44 -4.54 4.83
CA ARG A 97 -30.32 -4.38 3.66
C ARG A 97 -29.76 -4.96 2.37
N GLU A 98 -28.44 -5.15 2.31
CA GLU A 98 -27.76 -5.66 1.10
C GLU A 98 -28.24 -7.06 0.77
N ARG A 99 -28.71 -7.27 -0.46
CA ARG A 99 -29.22 -8.55 -0.90
C ARG A 99 -28.15 -9.37 -1.61
N HIS A 100 -28.28 -10.68 -1.56
CA HIS A 100 -27.43 -11.64 -2.32
C HIS A 100 -25.93 -11.55 -2.04
N LEU A 101 -25.50 -11.08 -0.84
CA LEU A 101 -24.11 -11.16 -0.43
C LEU A 101 -23.69 -12.62 -0.28
N ALA A 102 -22.60 -12.96 -0.97
CA ALA A 102 -21.99 -14.27 -0.86
C ALA A 102 -20.84 -14.29 0.17
N ILE A 103 -20.12 -13.16 0.32
CA ILE A 103 -18.97 -13.01 1.24
C ILE A 103 -18.98 -11.61 1.83
N MET A 104 -18.55 -11.49 3.09
CA MET A 104 -18.11 -10.23 3.70
C MET A 104 -16.61 -10.24 3.89
N HIS A 105 -15.92 -9.29 3.27
CA HIS A 105 -14.46 -9.16 3.32
C HIS A 105 -14.06 -7.84 3.96
N ALA A 106 -13.52 -7.88 5.18
CA ALA A 106 -13.08 -6.71 5.90
C ALA A 106 -11.59 -6.41 5.61
N HIS A 107 -11.31 -5.21 5.12
CA HIS A 107 -9.99 -4.59 5.04
C HIS A 107 -9.76 -3.61 6.21
N ALA A 108 -10.72 -3.56 7.11
CA ALA A 108 -10.70 -2.71 8.30
C ALA A 108 -10.77 -3.57 9.54
N LEU A 109 -9.88 -3.32 10.48
CA LEU A 109 -9.89 -3.91 11.80
C LEU A 109 -10.76 -3.08 12.78
N GLY A 110 -10.79 -3.45 14.03
CA GLY A 110 -11.52 -2.73 15.06
C GLY A 110 -13.04 -2.83 14.89
N ARG A 111 -13.77 -1.75 15.21
CA ARG A 111 -15.24 -1.77 15.25
C ARG A 111 -15.90 -1.94 13.89
N ILE A 112 -15.34 -1.38 12.84
CA ILE A 112 -15.87 -1.55 11.47
C ILE A 112 -15.81 -3.02 11.05
N GLY A 113 -14.65 -3.67 11.25
CA GLY A 113 -14.53 -5.11 11.02
C GLY A 113 -15.43 -5.94 11.93
N GLY A 114 -15.57 -5.53 13.20
CA GLY A 114 -16.48 -6.18 14.17
C GLY A 114 -17.95 -6.12 13.77
N ILE A 115 -18.41 -4.98 13.25
CA ILE A 115 -19.77 -4.83 12.67
C ILE A 115 -19.94 -5.83 11.52
N ALA A 116 -18.97 -5.89 10.59
CA ALA A 116 -19.04 -6.81 9.47
C ALA A 116 -19.06 -8.29 9.93
N LEU A 117 -18.19 -8.67 10.86
CA LEU A 117 -18.19 -10.01 11.46
C LEU A 117 -19.55 -10.37 12.08
N THR A 118 -20.11 -9.46 12.86
CA THR A 118 -21.40 -9.67 13.54
C THR A 118 -22.52 -9.88 12.52
N ILE A 119 -22.61 -9.04 11.50
CA ILE A 119 -23.61 -9.16 10.44
C ILE A 119 -23.37 -10.42 9.61
N ALA A 120 -22.13 -10.76 9.28
CA ALA A 120 -21.80 -11.98 8.54
C ALA A 120 -22.29 -13.24 9.26
N LYS A 121 -22.06 -13.32 10.58
CA LYS A 121 -22.57 -14.42 11.41
C LYS A 121 -24.09 -14.50 11.42
N GLN A 122 -24.78 -13.37 11.62
CA GLN A 122 -26.23 -13.33 11.64
C GLN A 122 -26.86 -13.70 10.29
N ARG A 123 -26.18 -13.37 9.20
CA ARG A 123 -26.62 -13.69 7.83
C ARG A 123 -26.10 -15.03 7.33
N GLN A 124 -25.31 -15.73 8.12
CA GLN A 124 -24.68 -17.00 7.78
C GLN A 124 -23.84 -16.96 6.50
N VAL A 125 -23.23 -15.80 6.19
CA VAL A 125 -22.28 -15.65 5.08
C VAL A 125 -20.83 -15.74 5.59
N PRO A 126 -19.89 -16.31 4.81
CA PRO A 126 -18.48 -16.37 5.21
C PRO A 126 -17.89 -14.98 5.44
N PHE A 127 -17.01 -14.88 6.43
CA PHE A 127 -16.31 -13.67 6.81
C PHE A 127 -14.80 -13.81 6.59
N VAL A 128 -14.24 -12.94 5.78
CA VAL A 128 -12.81 -12.86 5.50
C VAL A 128 -12.25 -11.56 6.04
N VAL A 129 -11.05 -11.59 6.61
CA VAL A 129 -10.34 -10.38 7.06
C VAL A 129 -8.97 -10.31 6.43
N THR A 130 -8.60 -9.14 5.85
CA THR A 130 -7.28 -8.88 5.30
C THR A 130 -6.51 -7.88 6.14
N ILE A 131 -5.27 -8.22 6.48
CA ILE A 131 -4.24 -7.32 6.99
C ILE A 131 -3.34 -6.92 5.83
N HIS A 132 -3.26 -5.60 5.57
CA HIS A 132 -2.42 -5.05 4.50
C HIS A 132 -0.96 -4.83 4.89
N GLY A 133 -0.52 -5.51 5.96
CA GLY A 133 0.81 -5.41 6.55
C GLY A 133 0.90 -4.34 7.64
N GLY A 134 1.96 -4.43 8.44
CA GLY A 134 2.24 -3.45 9.48
C GLY A 134 1.33 -3.52 10.72
N VAL A 135 0.81 -4.68 11.05
CA VAL A 135 0.08 -4.90 12.31
C VAL A 135 0.94 -5.69 13.29
N LEU A 136 1.51 -6.79 12.86
CA LEU A 136 2.31 -7.66 13.72
C LEU A 136 3.82 -7.54 13.45
N ASP A 137 4.21 -7.23 12.24
CA ASP A 137 5.61 -7.19 11.77
C ASP A 137 6.27 -5.81 11.81
N LEU A 138 5.62 -4.78 12.39
CA LEU A 138 6.21 -3.45 12.56
C LEU A 138 7.37 -3.49 13.57
N PRO A 139 8.48 -2.76 13.30
CA PRO A 139 9.51 -2.51 14.29
C PRO A 139 8.95 -1.87 15.57
N GLU A 140 9.43 -2.30 16.75
CA GLU A 140 8.91 -1.82 18.04
C GLU A 140 8.94 -0.28 18.19
N LYS A 141 9.98 0.39 17.65
CA LYS A 141 10.09 1.86 17.65
C LYS A 141 8.92 2.52 16.91
N ILE A 142 8.45 1.90 15.83
CA ILE A 142 7.32 2.40 15.03
C ILE A 142 6.00 2.05 15.71
N LYS A 143 5.86 0.86 16.29
CA LYS A 143 4.68 0.49 17.08
C LYS A 143 4.45 1.45 18.25
N GLN A 144 5.51 1.85 18.96
CA GLN A 144 5.41 2.80 20.08
C GLN A 144 4.92 4.18 19.63
N SER A 145 5.29 4.65 18.44
CA SER A 145 4.80 5.94 17.91
C SER A 145 3.30 5.93 17.56
N PHE A 146 2.74 4.74 17.24
CA PHE A 146 1.30 4.58 17.01
C PHE A 146 0.50 4.31 18.27
N ASN A 147 1.14 3.78 19.32
CA ASN A 147 0.51 3.43 20.59
C ASN A 147 0.53 4.57 21.61
N THR A 148 0.86 5.81 21.23
CA THR A 148 0.63 6.95 22.12
C THR A 148 -0.86 6.95 22.50
N PRO A 149 -1.21 6.83 23.79
CA PRO A 149 -2.60 6.86 24.23
C PRO A 149 -3.26 8.10 23.61
N ALA A 150 -4.53 7.97 23.23
CA ALA A 150 -5.34 9.14 22.92
C ALA A 150 -5.47 9.93 24.24
N ASP A 151 -4.44 10.70 24.56
CA ASP A 151 -4.42 11.50 25.76
C ASP A 151 -5.64 12.41 25.74
N TYR A 152 -6.43 12.28 26.82
CA TYR A 152 -7.55 13.16 27.17
C TYR A 152 -8.86 13.00 26.41
N GLY A 153 -9.48 11.82 26.46
CA GLY A 153 -10.88 11.67 26.06
C GLY A 153 -11.53 10.44 26.68
N TRP A 154 -12.75 10.56 27.13
CA TRP A 154 -13.52 9.41 27.63
C TRP A 154 -14.06 8.59 26.44
N GLU A 155 -13.50 7.39 26.22
CA GLU A 155 -13.92 6.49 25.15
C GLU A 155 -15.13 5.67 25.56
N TRP A 156 -16.32 6.17 25.24
CA TRP A 156 -17.58 5.47 25.48
C TRP A 156 -17.84 4.32 24.46
N GLY A 157 -17.12 4.32 23.36
CA GLY A 157 -17.25 3.31 22.30
C GLY A 157 -16.73 1.92 22.64
N ARG A 158 -16.09 1.71 23.80
CA ARG A 158 -15.57 0.40 24.21
C ARG A 158 -16.66 -0.67 24.31
N LEU A 159 -17.85 -0.32 24.79
CA LEU A 159 -19.01 -1.20 24.87
C LEU A 159 -19.40 -1.75 23.48
N PHE A 160 -19.35 -0.91 22.44
CA PHE A 160 -19.63 -1.35 21.07
C PHE A 160 -18.54 -2.27 20.50
N GLY A 161 -17.30 -2.13 20.93
CA GLY A 161 -16.23 -3.07 20.59
C GLY A 161 -16.51 -4.47 21.12
N VAL A 162 -17.12 -4.59 22.29
CA VAL A 162 -17.57 -5.87 22.86
C VAL A 162 -18.82 -6.36 22.14
N LEU A 163 -19.84 -5.51 21.98
CA LEU A 163 -21.10 -5.85 21.31
C LEU A 163 -20.89 -6.36 19.88
N PHE A 164 -20.01 -5.71 19.11
CA PHE A 164 -19.66 -6.10 17.73
C PHE A 164 -18.46 -7.02 17.65
N GLN A 165 -18.06 -7.65 18.75
CA GLN A 165 -17.04 -8.70 18.78
C GLN A 165 -15.70 -8.29 18.09
N SER A 166 -15.30 -7.01 18.18
CA SER A 166 -14.12 -6.46 17.49
C SER A 166 -12.81 -7.17 17.87
N ARG A 167 -12.73 -7.77 19.07
CA ARG A 167 -11.57 -8.55 19.53
C ARG A 167 -11.56 -9.97 18.99
N ARG A 168 -12.66 -10.42 18.41
CA ARG A 168 -12.83 -11.78 17.87
C ARG A 168 -12.67 -11.85 16.36
N LEU A 169 -12.22 -10.77 15.70
CA LEU A 169 -12.06 -10.70 14.26
C LEU A 169 -11.23 -11.85 13.70
N PHE A 170 -10.09 -12.14 14.30
CA PHE A 170 -9.21 -13.21 13.83
C PHE A 170 -9.68 -14.60 14.30
N SER A 171 -10.11 -14.71 15.56
CA SER A 171 -10.58 -16.00 16.10
C SER A 171 -11.85 -16.51 15.43
N ASP A 172 -12.69 -15.62 14.89
CA ASP A 172 -13.99 -15.97 14.34
C ASP A 172 -14.06 -15.82 12.82
N ALA A 173 -13.01 -15.32 12.16
CA ALA A 173 -12.93 -15.28 10.71
C ALA A 173 -12.88 -16.70 10.11
N ASP A 174 -13.50 -16.89 8.95
CA ASP A 174 -13.40 -18.12 8.16
C ASP A 174 -12.03 -18.18 7.44
N ALA A 175 -11.46 -17.03 7.07
CA ALA A 175 -10.08 -16.91 6.61
C ALA A 175 -9.45 -15.58 7.00
N ILE A 176 -8.14 -15.61 7.29
CA ILE A 176 -7.32 -14.43 7.56
C ILE A 176 -6.31 -14.30 6.42
N LEU A 177 -6.29 -13.15 5.75
CA LEU A 177 -5.38 -12.86 4.66
C LEU A 177 -4.33 -11.84 5.10
N THR A 178 -3.10 -12.03 4.67
CA THR A 178 -2.01 -11.06 4.85
C THR A 178 -1.15 -10.94 3.60
N CYS A 179 -0.48 -9.80 3.41
CA CYS A 179 0.28 -9.57 2.19
C CYS A 179 1.67 -10.23 2.17
N ASN A 180 2.19 -10.72 3.30
CA ASN A 180 3.51 -11.30 3.39
C ASN A 180 3.56 -12.56 4.26
N ALA A 181 4.53 -13.44 3.97
CA ALA A 181 4.69 -14.72 4.65
C ALA A 181 5.11 -14.60 6.13
N LYS A 182 5.85 -13.54 6.49
CA LYS A 182 6.30 -13.32 7.86
C LYS A 182 5.11 -13.05 8.79
N GLU A 183 4.21 -12.16 8.39
CA GLU A 183 3.00 -11.86 9.15
C GLU A 183 2.05 -13.06 9.16
N ALA A 184 1.98 -13.83 8.05
CA ALA A 184 1.21 -15.07 8.02
C ALA A 184 1.71 -16.10 9.04
N ALA A 185 3.02 -16.28 9.18
CA ALA A 185 3.61 -17.18 10.16
C ALA A 185 3.27 -16.77 11.61
N LEU A 186 3.35 -15.48 11.93
CA LEU A 186 2.97 -14.94 13.25
C LEU A 186 1.47 -15.14 13.54
N LEU A 187 0.62 -14.95 12.53
CA LEU A 187 -0.82 -15.20 12.65
C LEU A 187 -1.13 -16.68 12.83
N GLN A 188 -0.44 -17.55 12.10
CA GLN A 188 -0.63 -19.01 12.22
C GLN A 188 -0.20 -19.52 13.59
N GLU A 189 0.88 -18.96 14.17
CA GLU A 189 1.32 -19.26 15.54
C GLU A 189 0.26 -18.81 16.57
N GLN A 190 -0.28 -17.60 16.42
CA GLN A 190 -1.27 -17.04 17.34
C GLN A 190 -2.66 -17.69 17.19
N PHE A 191 -3.00 -18.13 15.98
CA PHE A 191 -4.30 -18.73 15.64
C PHE A 191 -4.11 -20.05 14.88
N PRO A 192 -3.60 -21.12 15.53
CA PRO A 192 -3.17 -22.36 14.87
C PRO A 192 -4.29 -23.08 14.11
N ASN A 193 -5.54 -22.93 14.54
CA ASN A 193 -6.70 -23.57 13.93
C ASN A 193 -7.39 -22.69 12.86
N LYS A 194 -6.78 -21.57 12.47
CA LYS A 194 -7.35 -20.66 11.46
C LYS A 194 -6.71 -20.85 10.10
N ARG A 195 -7.51 -20.64 9.06
CA ARG A 195 -7.05 -20.61 7.68
C ARG A 195 -6.35 -19.26 7.43
N VAL A 196 -5.02 -19.24 7.53
CA VAL A 196 -4.19 -18.07 7.23
C VAL A 196 -3.66 -18.22 5.82
N VAL A 197 -3.90 -17.22 4.97
CA VAL A 197 -3.54 -17.24 3.55
C VAL A 197 -2.68 -16.03 3.21
N VAL A 198 -1.54 -16.25 2.54
CA VAL A 198 -0.75 -15.18 1.96
C VAL A 198 -1.41 -14.73 0.66
N GLN A 199 -1.98 -13.54 0.68
CA GLN A 199 -2.57 -12.84 -0.46
C GLN A 199 -1.77 -11.58 -0.75
N PRO A 200 -0.72 -11.65 -1.58
CA PRO A 200 0.10 -10.50 -1.92
C PRO A 200 -0.69 -9.43 -2.67
N HIS A 201 -0.13 -8.23 -2.74
CA HIS A 201 -0.69 -7.16 -3.57
C HIS A 201 -0.35 -7.38 -5.04
N GLY A 202 -1.34 -7.20 -5.90
CA GLY A 202 -1.18 -7.38 -7.34
C GLY A 202 -0.72 -6.11 -8.07
N VAL A 203 -0.03 -6.31 -9.21
CA VAL A 203 0.39 -5.24 -10.12
C VAL A 203 -0.20 -5.50 -11.50
N PRO A 204 -0.78 -4.48 -12.18
CA PRO A 204 -1.26 -4.58 -13.56
C PRO A 204 -0.07 -4.50 -14.52
N LEU A 205 0.58 -5.62 -14.77
CA LEU A 205 1.87 -5.73 -15.48
C LEU A 205 1.86 -5.04 -16.84
N GLU A 206 0.76 -5.15 -17.58
CA GLU A 206 0.64 -4.61 -18.94
C GLU A 206 0.77 -3.09 -18.99
N ILE A 207 0.30 -2.39 -17.95
CA ILE A 207 0.43 -0.92 -17.85
C ILE A 207 1.92 -0.53 -17.82
N TYR A 208 2.73 -1.25 -17.06
CA TYR A 208 4.17 -0.96 -16.90
C TYR A 208 5.03 -1.45 -18.06
N ARG A 209 4.50 -2.36 -18.90
CA ARG A 209 5.16 -2.86 -20.13
C ARG A 209 4.88 -1.98 -21.34
N THR A 210 3.75 -1.27 -21.35
CA THR A 210 3.40 -0.32 -22.41
C THR A 210 4.36 0.88 -22.37
N ASP A 211 4.97 1.21 -23.51
CA ASP A 211 5.95 2.31 -23.58
C ASP A 211 5.29 3.68 -23.32
N GLN A 212 5.75 4.33 -22.25
CA GLN A 212 5.28 5.63 -21.78
C GLN A 212 6.42 6.66 -21.63
N ARG A 213 7.60 6.38 -22.18
CA ARG A 213 8.78 7.26 -22.02
C ARG A 213 8.51 8.67 -22.54
N GLN A 214 7.75 8.80 -23.61
CA GLN A 214 7.40 10.10 -24.18
C GLN A 214 6.52 10.93 -23.22
N ALA A 215 5.61 10.30 -22.49
CA ALA A 215 4.79 10.99 -21.50
C ALA A 215 5.64 11.57 -20.35
N ALA A 216 6.66 10.82 -19.92
CA ALA A 216 7.58 11.31 -18.89
C ALA A 216 8.48 12.44 -19.43
N LEU A 217 9.03 12.31 -20.66
CA LEU A 217 9.86 13.34 -21.29
C LEU A 217 9.10 14.66 -21.51
N ALA A 218 7.86 14.57 -21.97
CA ALA A 218 7.01 15.74 -22.18
C ALA A 218 6.69 16.48 -20.88
N ALA A 219 6.43 15.73 -19.80
CA ALA A 219 6.10 16.30 -18.49
C ALA A 219 7.33 16.80 -17.73
N PHE A 220 8.48 16.14 -17.90
CA PHE A 220 9.71 16.37 -17.16
C PHE A 220 10.91 16.48 -18.10
N PRO A 221 11.01 17.55 -18.92
CA PRO A 221 12.09 17.66 -19.92
C PRO A 221 13.50 17.66 -19.30
N GLN A 222 13.63 17.93 -18.01
CA GLN A 222 14.90 17.89 -17.25
C GLN A 222 15.53 16.49 -17.22
N ILE A 223 14.76 15.41 -17.45
CA ILE A 223 15.28 14.04 -17.48
C ILE A 223 15.95 13.69 -18.80
N HIS A 224 15.77 14.50 -19.82
CA HIS A 224 16.34 14.26 -21.15
C HIS A 224 17.88 14.19 -21.09
N ASN A 225 18.46 13.14 -21.68
CA ASN A 225 19.89 12.87 -21.67
C ASN A 225 20.55 12.77 -20.27
N ARG A 226 19.75 12.52 -19.23
CA ARG A 226 20.25 12.32 -17.86
C ARG A 226 20.17 10.85 -17.47
N GLN A 227 21.00 10.48 -16.51
CA GLN A 227 20.95 9.19 -15.84
C GLN A 227 19.99 9.31 -14.65
N VAL A 228 18.72 8.93 -14.86
CA VAL A 228 17.66 9.12 -13.88
C VAL A 228 17.78 8.12 -12.75
N LEU A 229 17.91 8.60 -11.51
CA LEU A 229 17.80 7.82 -10.28
C LEU A 229 16.45 8.15 -9.65
N LEU A 230 15.54 7.19 -9.63
CA LEU A 230 14.15 7.42 -9.21
C LEU A 230 13.92 6.94 -7.78
N SER A 231 13.33 7.80 -6.96
CA SER A 231 12.69 7.40 -5.71
C SER A 231 11.19 7.66 -5.82
N LEU A 232 10.39 6.61 -5.80
CA LEU A 232 8.94 6.66 -6.01
C LEU A 232 8.19 6.30 -4.73
N GLY A 233 7.43 7.24 -4.21
CA GLY A 233 6.65 7.09 -3.00
C GLY A 233 6.31 8.44 -2.37
N ARG A 234 5.43 8.44 -1.38
CA ARG A 234 5.08 9.64 -0.63
C ARG A 234 6.33 10.30 -0.03
N ILE A 235 6.34 11.62 0.00
CA ILE A 235 7.39 12.36 0.72
C ILE A 235 6.98 12.40 2.19
N ASP A 236 7.57 11.51 2.97
CA ASP A 236 7.36 11.39 4.42
C ASP A 236 8.58 10.75 5.12
N PRO A 237 8.71 10.88 6.45
CA PRO A 237 9.86 10.35 7.19
C PRO A 237 10.08 8.84 7.03
N ILE A 238 9.01 8.06 6.82
CA ILE A 238 9.10 6.61 6.68
C ILE A 238 9.77 6.23 5.35
N LYS A 239 9.53 7.02 4.29
CA LYS A 239 10.17 6.82 2.98
C LYS A 239 11.59 7.36 2.90
N ASN A 240 11.98 8.21 3.87
CA ASN A 240 13.35 8.58 4.18
C ASN A 240 14.16 9.19 3.01
N GLN A 241 13.50 10.02 2.19
CA GLN A 241 14.17 10.72 1.08
C GLN A 241 15.32 11.61 1.56
N GLY A 242 15.27 12.09 2.82
CA GLY A 242 16.35 12.87 3.45
C GLY A 242 17.67 12.14 3.43
N TRP A 243 17.69 10.86 3.81
CA TRP A 243 18.88 10.01 3.73
C TRP A 243 19.45 9.96 2.30
N LEU A 244 18.60 9.82 1.30
CA LEU A 244 19.05 9.78 -0.10
C LEU A 244 19.64 11.13 -0.54
N LEU A 245 19.09 12.25 -0.06
CA LEU A 245 19.64 13.59 -0.31
C LEU A 245 20.98 13.83 0.39
N GLU A 246 21.28 13.14 1.48
CA GLU A 246 22.60 13.14 2.12
C GLU A 246 23.63 12.37 1.28
N GLN A 247 23.22 11.31 0.58
CA GLN A 247 24.08 10.53 -0.31
C GLN A 247 24.28 11.22 -1.68
N ALA A 248 23.39 12.12 -2.09
CA ALA A 248 23.33 12.69 -3.41
C ALA A 248 24.63 13.45 -3.84
N PRO A 249 25.34 14.23 -2.99
CA PRO A 249 26.58 14.88 -3.38
C PRO A 249 27.67 13.89 -3.83
N ILE A 250 27.80 12.75 -3.14
CA ILE A 250 28.76 11.70 -3.49
C ILE A 250 28.36 11.08 -4.84
N ILE A 251 27.07 10.81 -5.04
CA ILE A 251 26.54 10.29 -6.30
C ILE A 251 26.85 11.27 -7.44
N PHE A 252 26.55 12.55 -7.27
CA PHE A 252 26.73 13.56 -8.32
C PHE A 252 28.17 13.84 -8.65
N LYS A 253 29.09 13.70 -7.70
CA LYS A 253 30.53 13.78 -7.94
C LYS A 253 31.04 12.63 -8.80
N ARG A 254 30.57 11.39 -8.52
CA ARG A 254 30.98 10.19 -9.24
C ARG A 254 30.27 10.06 -10.58
N TYR A 255 29.00 10.46 -10.66
CA TYR A 255 28.14 10.33 -11.84
C TYR A 255 27.56 11.70 -12.26
N PRO A 256 28.34 12.54 -12.96
CA PRO A 256 27.94 13.92 -13.26
C PRO A 256 26.66 14.06 -14.10
N ARG A 257 26.25 13.02 -14.84
CA ARG A 257 25.01 13.00 -15.62
C ARG A 257 23.79 12.58 -14.82
N SER A 258 23.94 12.15 -13.57
CA SER A 258 22.82 11.69 -12.75
C SER A 258 21.87 12.84 -12.40
N LEU A 259 20.59 12.52 -12.40
CA LEU A 259 19.50 13.36 -11.90
C LEU A 259 18.69 12.51 -10.92
N LEU A 260 18.54 12.97 -9.69
CA LEU A 260 17.67 12.33 -8.72
C LEU A 260 16.24 12.84 -8.91
N VAL A 261 15.29 11.92 -9.06
CA VAL A 261 13.87 12.24 -9.19
C VAL A 261 13.13 11.68 -7.97
N LEU A 262 12.53 12.58 -7.18
CA LEU A 262 11.68 12.24 -6.05
C LEU A 262 10.22 12.40 -6.51
N ALA A 263 9.54 11.27 -6.75
CA ALA A 263 8.19 11.24 -7.31
C ALA A 263 7.17 10.77 -6.26
N GLY A 264 6.20 11.63 -5.97
CA GLY A 264 5.10 11.34 -5.06
C GLY A 264 4.58 12.55 -4.31
N PRO A 265 3.39 12.44 -3.70
CA PRO A 265 2.79 13.52 -2.92
C PRO A 265 3.52 13.72 -1.58
N CYS A 266 3.58 14.95 -1.11
CA CYS A 266 3.99 15.26 0.25
C CYS A 266 2.80 14.99 1.19
N THR A 267 3.00 14.10 2.17
CA THR A 267 1.97 13.74 3.16
C THR A 267 2.35 14.15 4.58
N ASP A 268 3.59 14.61 4.77
CA ASP A 268 4.08 15.20 6.02
C ASP A 268 4.70 16.55 5.68
N GLU A 269 3.97 17.63 5.92
CA GLU A 269 4.39 18.97 5.52
C GLU A 269 5.67 19.44 6.24
N PRO A 270 5.86 19.22 7.54
CA PRO A 270 7.13 19.54 8.21
C PRO A 270 8.34 18.84 7.55
N TYR A 271 8.20 17.57 7.18
CA TYR A 271 9.25 16.86 6.47
C TYR A 271 9.44 17.37 5.03
N GLY A 272 8.35 17.66 4.34
CA GLY A 272 8.37 18.28 3.00
C GLY A 272 9.13 19.61 2.98
N GLU A 273 8.93 20.44 4.02
CA GLU A 273 9.69 21.68 4.22
C GLU A 273 11.19 21.43 4.38
N GLN A 274 11.57 20.42 5.18
CA GLN A 274 12.98 20.04 5.34
C GLN A 274 13.59 19.60 4.01
N ILE A 275 12.87 18.78 3.23
CA ILE A 275 13.29 18.35 1.89
C ILE A 275 13.47 19.58 0.97
N ARG A 276 12.48 20.47 0.87
CA ARG A 276 12.57 21.70 0.05
C ARG A 276 13.75 22.56 0.44
N LYS A 277 13.96 22.76 1.74
CA LYS A 277 15.12 23.51 2.25
C LYS A 277 16.45 22.86 1.88
N ARG A 278 16.55 21.52 1.93
CA ARG A 278 17.76 20.79 1.53
C ARG A 278 18.05 20.97 0.04
N LEU A 279 17.03 21.03 -0.80
CA LEU A 279 17.17 21.20 -2.25
C LEU A 279 17.70 22.60 -2.66
N THR A 280 17.61 23.61 -1.80
CA THR A 280 18.19 24.94 -2.10
C THR A 280 19.70 24.99 -1.91
N GLN A 281 20.31 23.95 -1.33
CA GLN A 281 21.76 23.94 -1.10
C GLN A 281 22.52 23.76 -2.43
N PRO A 282 23.70 24.41 -2.59
CA PRO A 282 24.45 24.42 -3.85
C PRO A 282 24.83 23.04 -4.37
N ASP A 283 25.09 22.08 -3.48
CA ASP A 283 25.49 20.71 -3.81
C ASP A 283 24.37 19.87 -4.47
N LEU A 284 23.11 20.29 -4.35
CA LEU A 284 21.94 19.64 -4.93
C LEU A 284 21.26 20.46 -6.04
N GLN A 285 21.60 21.73 -6.17
CA GLN A 285 20.90 22.65 -7.07
C GLN A 285 20.90 22.16 -8.54
N GLY A 286 19.70 22.10 -9.14
CA GLY A 286 19.52 21.64 -10.53
C GLY A 286 19.78 20.13 -10.77
N ARG A 287 20.00 19.36 -9.69
CA ARG A 287 20.31 17.93 -9.76
C ARG A 287 19.24 17.03 -9.13
N VAL A 288 18.22 17.64 -8.54
CA VAL A 288 17.07 16.91 -7.94
C VAL A 288 15.78 17.51 -8.49
N LEU A 289 14.88 16.63 -8.93
CA LEU A 289 13.54 16.98 -9.42
C LEU A 289 12.49 16.44 -8.44
N LEU A 290 11.58 17.31 -8.00
CA LEU A 290 10.34 16.92 -7.32
C LEU A 290 9.19 16.92 -8.31
N THR A 291 8.51 15.81 -8.51
CA THR A 291 7.37 15.74 -9.45
C THR A 291 6.04 16.12 -8.81
N GLY A 292 5.98 16.09 -7.46
CA GLY A 292 4.71 16.09 -6.75
C GLY A 292 3.95 14.77 -6.91
N GLY A 293 2.71 14.73 -6.41
CA GLY A 293 1.83 13.57 -6.52
C GLY A 293 1.28 13.43 -7.94
N LEU A 294 1.34 12.21 -8.45
CA LEU A 294 0.74 11.83 -9.73
C LEU A 294 -0.35 10.78 -9.48
N PRO A 295 -1.42 10.75 -10.31
CA PRO A 295 -2.47 9.75 -10.17
C PRO A 295 -1.94 8.32 -10.29
N PRO A 296 -2.67 7.35 -9.75
CA PRO A 296 -2.37 5.93 -9.93
C PRO A 296 -2.32 5.54 -11.41
N ASN A 297 -1.34 4.69 -11.77
CA ASN A 297 -1.13 4.21 -13.14
C ASN A 297 -0.92 5.32 -14.20
N ASP A 298 -0.51 6.50 -13.74
CA ASP A 298 -0.23 7.64 -14.63
C ASP A 298 0.88 7.30 -15.64
N PRO A 299 0.68 7.55 -16.94
CA PRO A 299 1.69 7.31 -17.96
C PRO A 299 3.04 7.96 -17.67
N ARG A 300 3.04 9.12 -16.99
CA ARG A 300 4.28 9.83 -16.60
C ARG A 300 5.08 9.04 -15.56
N VAL A 301 4.39 8.40 -14.59
CA VAL A 301 5.05 7.54 -13.58
C VAL A 301 5.63 6.30 -14.24
N VAL A 302 4.87 5.67 -15.13
CA VAL A 302 5.34 4.51 -15.90
C VAL A 302 6.56 4.86 -16.75
N GLY A 303 6.50 5.99 -17.45
CA GLY A 303 7.62 6.49 -18.25
C GLY A 303 8.86 6.83 -17.41
N LEU A 304 8.68 7.42 -16.22
CA LEU A 304 9.79 7.67 -15.27
C LEU A 304 10.44 6.35 -14.83
N LEU A 305 9.66 5.32 -14.51
CA LEU A 305 10.19 4.00 -14.21
C LEU A 305 10.98 3.44 -15.40
N GLN A 306 10.41 3.45 -16.60
CA GLN A 306 11.05 2.92 -17.82
C GLN A 306 12.33 3.66 -18.23
N MET A 307 12.49 4.92 -17.82
CA MET A 307 13.68 5.74 -18.07
C MET A 307 14.68 5.73 -16.92
N ALA A 308 14.31 5.20 -15.77
CA ALA A 308 15.18 5.17 -14.60
C ALA A 308 16.33 4.17 -14.80
N ALA A 309 17.56 4.63 -14.56
CA ALA A 309 18.73 3.78 -14.43
C ALA A 309 18.67 2.88 -13.18
N GLY A 310 17.90 3.28 -12.19
CA GLY A 310 17.56 2.49 -11.01
C GLY A 310 16.47 3.13 -10.16
N LEU A 311 15.60 2.30 -9.58
CA LEU A 311 14.70 2.68 -8.52
C LEU A 311 15.42 2.56 -7.18
N ILE A 312 15.41 3.61 -6.36
CA ILE A 312 16.06 3.64 -5.05
C ILE A 312 14.99 3.84 -3.97
N LEU A 313 14.92 2.90 -3.02
CA LEU A 313 13.97 2.91 -1.92
C LEU A 313 14.70 2.92 -0.57
N PRO A 314 14.98 4.10 0.01
CA PRO A 314 15.67 4.22 1.29
C PRO A 314 14.72 4.11 2.49
N SER A 315 13.58 3.44 2.34
CA SER A 315 12.50 3.39 3.33
C SER A 315 12.94 2.77 4.64
N LEU A 316 12.61 3.42 5.76
CA LEU A 316 12.77 2.86 7.13
C LEU A 316 11.83 1.69 7.37
N CYS A 317 10.66 1.72 6.75
CA CYS A 317 9.66 0.67 6.82
C CYS A 317 8.95 0.53 5.47
N GLU A 318 8.88 -0.70 4.97
CA GLU A 318 8.14 -1.08 3.78
C GLU A 318 7.55 -2.46 4.01
N THR A 319 6.23 -2.56 4.07
CA THR A 319 5.54 -3.81 4.45
C THR A 319 5.42 -4.80 3.31
N PHE A 320 5.39 -4.32 2.05
CA PHE A 320 5.31 -5.18 0.88
C PHE A 320 6.24 -4.73 -0.25
N GLY A 321 6.15 -3.48 -0.70
CA GLY A 321 7.01 -2.97 -1.77
C GLY A 321 6.38 -3.07 -3.16
N LEU A 322 5.12 -2.64 -3.32
CA LEU A 322 4.44 -2.60 -4.63
C LEU A 322 5.29 -1.96 -5.72
N VAL A 323 5.95 -0.86 -5.39
CA VAL A 323 6.78 -0.10 -6.32
C VAL A 323 7.98 -0.92 -6.86
N ILE A 324 8.44 -1.94 -6.13
CA ILE A 324 9.47 -2.87 -6.59
C ILE A 324 8.93 -3.71 -7.77
N LEU A 325 7.71 -4.24 -7.62
CA LEU A 325 7.06 -5.01 -8.67
C LEU A 325 6.74 -4.16 -9.90
N GLU A 326 6.34 -2.91 -9.69
CA GLU A 326 6.11 -1.92 -10.75
C GLU A 326 7.40 -1.60 -11.52
N ALA A 327 8.50 -1.38 -10.79
CA ALA A 327 9.81 -1.16 -11.40
C ALA A 327 10.29 -2.36 -12.22
N TRP A 328 10.17 -3.56 -11.68
CA TRP A 328 10.53 -4.77 -12.41
C TRP A 328 9.67 -4.98 -13.65
N ALA A 329 8.35 -4.72 -13.57
CA ALA A 329 7.46 -4.79 -14.73
C ALA A 329 7.83 -3.77 -15.81
N ALA A 330 8.35 -2.60 -15.40
CA ALA A 330 8.89 -1.56 -16.30
C ALA A 330 10.30 -1.84 -16.80
N GLY A 331 10.95 -2.91 -16.31
CA GLY A 331 12.34 -3.26 -16.69
C GLY A 331 13.41 -2.48 -15.93
N THR A 332 13.07 -1.88 -14.79
CA THR A 332 13.94 -1.01 -14.00
C THR A 332 14.68 -1.79 -12.91
N PRO A 333 16.01 -1.65 -12.78
CA PRO A 333 16.77 -2.18 -11.66
C PRO A 333 16.34 -1.59 -10.32
N VAL A 334 16.38 -2.39 -9.25
CA VAL A 334 15.92 -1.99 -7.92
C VAL A 334 17.06 -2.04 -6.92
N LEU A 335 17.19 -0.94 -6.15
CA LEU A 335 18.05 -0.81 -4.99
C LEU A 335 17.16 -0.42 -3.79
N SER A 336 17.06 -1.26 -2.79
CA SER A 336 16.16 -1.01 -1.66
C SER A 336 16.86 -1.18 -0.32
N ALA A 337 16.49 -0.34 0.64
CA ALA A 337 16.84 -0.59 2.03
C ALA A 337 16.20 -1.91 2.49
N ARG A 338 16.89 -2.61 3.42
CA ARG A 338 16.48 -3.89 3.96
C ARG A 338 15.32 -3.73 4.95
N ALA A 339 14.11 -3.60 4.42
CA ALA A 339 12.87 -3.65 5.19
C ALA A 339 12.13 -4.98 4.93
N SER A 340 11.13 -5.32 5.71
CA SER A 340 10.44 -6.63 5.66
C SER A 340 9.88 -6.97 4.28
N GLY A 341 9.21 -6.02 3.62
CA GLY A 341 8.66 -6.21 2.27
C GLY A 341 9.74 -6.41 1.21
N PRO A 342 10.70 -5.47 1.04
CA PRO A 342 11.82 -5.64 0.12
C PRO A 342 12.61 -6.93 0.35
N ALA A 343 12.89 -7.30 1.61
CA ALA A 343 13.63 -8.52 1.92
C ALA A 343 12.89 -9.81 1.53
N ALA A 344 11.56 -9.75 1.39
CA ALA A 344 10.76 -10.87 0.90
C ALA A 344 10.73 -10.96 -0.63
N LEU A 345 10.94 -9.85 -1.35
CA LEU A 345 10.88 -9.78 -2.81
C LEU A 345 12.26 -9.83 -3.45
N VAL A 346 13.23 -9.10 -2.89
CA VAL A 346 14.56 -8.90 -3.45
C VAL A 346 15.55 -9.93 -2.91
N GLN A 347 16.05 -10.75 -3.80
CA GLN A 347 17.22 -11.57 -3.55
C GLN A 347 18.47 -10.78 -3.94
N ASN A 348 19.23 -10.35 -2.91
CA ASN A 348 20.40 -9.48 -3.08
C ASN A 348 21.41 -10.01 -4.09
N GLY A 349 21.80 -9.17 -5.06
CA GLY A 349 22.74 -9.53 -6.14
C GLY A 349 22.13 -10.39 -7.26
N TYR A 350 20.88 -10.82 -7.15
CA TYR A 350 20.22 -11.67 -8.15
C TYR A 350 19.17 -10.94 -8.97
N ASN A 351 18.15 -10.35 -8.33
CA ASN A 351 17.06 -9.60 -8.99
C ASN A 351 16.99 -8.14 -8.54
N GLY A 352 17.89 -7.70 -7.67
CA GLY A 352 18.00 -6.35 -7.14
C GLY A 352 19.07 -6.28 -6.06
N TRP A 353 19.23 -5.10 -5.47
CA TRP A 353 20.15 -4.87 -4.38
C TRP A 353 19.42 -4.54 -3.09
N LEU A 354 19.86 -5.13 -1.99
CA LEU A 354 19.47 -4.76 -0.64
C LEU A 354 20.67 -4.13 0.09
N PHE A 355 20.42 -3.00 0.74
CA PHE A 355 21.43 -2.31 1.54
C PHE A 355 20.88 -1.93 2.91
N ASP A 356 21.77 -1.74 3.86
CA ASP A 356 21.44 -1.28 5.19
C ASP A 356 21.71 0.22 5.29
N LEU A 357 20.78 1.00 5.87
CA LEU A 357 20.85 2.46 5.89
C LEU A 357 22.01 3.03 6.73
N ASP A 358 22.48 2.26 7.70
CA ASP A 358 23.66 2.55 8.53
C ASP A 358 24.98 2.19 7.85
N GLN A 359 24.94 1.58 6.66
CA GLN A 359 26.10 1.21 5.83
C GLN A 359 26.00 1.83 4.43
N PRO A 360 26.11 3.16 4.28
CA PRO A 360 25.95 3.85 3.01
C PRO A 360 26.95 3.41 1.92
N GLU A 361 28.11 2.85 2.31
CA GLU A 361 29.09 2.30 1.38
C GLU A 361 28.52 1.13 0.58
N ALA A 362 27.72 0.26 1.20
CA ALA A 362 27.06 -0.86 0.53
C ALA A 362 26.06 -0.36 -0.53
N PHE A 363 25.34 0.71 -0.23
CA PHE A 363 24.48 1.38 -1.22
C PHE A 363 25.29 1.95 -2.39
N HIS A 364 26.40 2.67 -2.12
CA HIS A 364 27.24 3.24 -3.17
C HIS A 364 27.88 2.15 -4.06
N GLN A 365 28.25 1.00 -3.49
CA GLN A 365 28.73 -0.16 -4.25
C GLN A 365 27.64 -0.73 -5.14
N ALA A 366 26.43 -0.97 -4.60
CA ALA A 366 25.28 -1.45 -5.36
C ALA A 366 24.89 -0.51 -6.49
N LEU A 367 24.88 0.81 -6.22
CA LEU A 367 24.64 1.84 -7.22
C LEU A 367 25.73 1.83 -8.31
N GLY A 368 27.01 1.69 -7.93
CA GLY A 368 28.12 1.54 -8.87
C GLY A 368 27.93 0.35 -9.79
N CYS A 369 27.65 -0.84 -9.23
CA CYS A 369 27.36 -2.03 -10.03
C CYS A 369 26.18 -1.80 -11.00
N THR A 370 25.14 -1.08 -10.56
CA THR A 370 23.96 -0.82 -11.40
C THR A 370 24.27 0.14 -12.54
N LEU A 371 25.06 1.20 -12.29
CA LEU A 371 25.31 2.25 -13.29
C LEU A 371 26.48 1.96 -14.23
N GLU A 372 27.50 1.22 -13.75
CA GLU A 372 28.71 0.91 -14.48
C GLU A 372 28.62 -0.43 -15.22
N GLN A 373 27.68 -1.30 -14.83
CA GLN A 373 27.45 -2.61 -15.43
C GLN A 373 26.02 -2.77 -15.98
N PRO A 374 25.65 -2.05 -17.05
CA PRO A 374 24.26 -2.01 -17.56
C PRO A 374 23.72 -3.40 -17.97
N ALA A 375 24.59 -4.29 -18.42
CA ALA A 375 24.21 -5.67 -18.75
C ALA A 375 23.75 -6.45 -17.51
N LEU A 376 24.49 -6.34 -16.39
CA LEU A 376 24.12 -6.94 -15.11
C LEU A 376 22.81 -6.32 -14.58
N ALA A 377 22.71 -5.00 -14.59
CA ALA A 377 21.51 -4.29 -14.13
C ALA A 377 20.27 -4.74 -14.92
N LYS A 378 20.37 -4.85 -16.25
CA LYS A 378 19.30 -5.35 -17.12
C LYS A 378 18.95 -6.82 -16.83
N GLN A 379 19.94 -7.66 -16.57
CA GLN A 379 19.73 -9.06 -16.22
C GLN A 379 18.97 -9.17 -14.87
N MET A 380 19.36 -8.39 -13.87
CA MET A 380 18.70 -8.35 -12.58
C MET A 380 17.24 -7.87 -12.71
N ALA A 381 16.99 -6.80 -13.44
CA ALA A 381 15.64 -6.31 -13.71
C ALA A 381 14.78 -7.35 -14.46
N SER A 382 15.36 -8.07 -15.42
CA SER A 382 14.67 -9.16 -16.15
C SER A 382 14.27 -10.32 -15.23
N ARG A 383 15.15 -10.70 -14.28
CA ARG A 383 14.82 -11.71 -13.26
C ARG A 383 13.70 -11.23 -12.33
N GLY A 384 13.74 -9.97 -11.93
CA GLY A 384 12.66 -9.34 -11.17
C GLY A 384 11.34 -9.30 -11.95
N ALA A 385 11.39 -8.94 -13.23
CA ALA A 385 10.22 -8.94 -14.13
C ALA A 385 9.58 -10.34 -14.23
N LYS A 386 10.39 -11.39 -14.35
CA LYS A 386 9.90 -12.78 -14.33
C LYS A 386 9.24 -13.14 -12.99
N LEU A 387 9.81 -12.70 -11.88
CA LEU A 387 9.20 -12.90 -10.55
C LEU A 387 7.86 -12.15 -10.44
N SER A 388 7.77 -10.93 -10.99
CA SER A 388 6.56 -10.10 -10.91
C SER A 388 5.34 -10.74 -11.60
N GLU A 389 5.52 -11.70 -12.52
CA GLU A 389 4.42 -12.47 -13.13
C GLU A 389 3.51 -13.15 -12.09
N GLN A 390 4.10 -13.62 -11.00
CA GLN A 390 3.37 -14.27 -9.91
C GLN A 390 2.48 -13.30 -9.13
N TYR A 391 2.73 -11.99 -9.30
CA TYR A 391 2.01 -10.90 -8.67
C TYR A 391 1.05 -10.18 -9.62
N SER A 392 0.72 -10.81 -10.76
CA SER A 392 -0.31 -10.29 -11.65
C SER A 392 -1.64 -10.13 -10.92
N VAL A 393 -2.26 -8.96 -11.08
CA VAL A 393 -3.59 -8.64 -10.47
C VAL A 393 -4.61 -9.74 -10.80
N ASN A 394 -4.69 -10.16 -12.08
CA ASN A 394 -5.67 -11.15 -12.51
C ASN A 394 -5.41 -12.54 -11.89
N ALA A 395 -4.15 -12.98 -11.82
CA ALA A 395 -3.79 -14.26 -11.21
C ALA A 395 -4.09 -14.30 -9.72
N LEU A 396 -3.77 -13.21 -8.99
CA LEU A 396 -4.04 -13.11 -7.55
C LEU A 396 -5.55 -13.00 -7.26
N ALA A 397 -6.30 -12.26 -8.08
CA ALA A 397 -7.74 -12.17 -7.95
C ALA A 397 -8.43 -13.52 -8.25
N ALA A 398 -7.94 -14.29 -9.22
CA ALA A 398 -8.43 -15.65 -9.48
C ALA A 398 -8.22 -16.58 -8.27
N LYS A 399 -7.04 -16.52 -7.62
CA LYS A 399 -6.77 -17.28 -6.38
C LYS A 399 -7.73 -16.87 -5.26
N LEU A 400 -7.97 -15.57 -5.09
CA LEU A 400 -8.89 -15.07 -4.06
C LEU A 400 -10.34 -15.49 -4.36
N LYS A 401 -10.77 -15.43 -5.63
CA LYS A 401 -12.08 -15.94 -6.05
C LYS A 401 -12.24 -17.41 -5.68
N LYS A 402 -11.23 -18.24 -5.93
CA LYS A 402 -11.25 -19.66 -5.57
C LYS A 402 -11.42 -19.84 -4.06
N LEU A 403 -10.67 -19.09 -3.24
CA LEU A 403 -10.86 -19.10 -1.79
C LEU A 403 -12.29 -18.75 -1.39
N TYR A 404 -12.89 -17.73 -2.00
CA TYR A 404 -14.27 -17.36 -1.73
C TYR A 404 -15.26 -18.50 -2.06
N GLN A 405 -15.05 -19.19 -3.17
CA GLN A 405 -15.89 -20.32 -3.58
C GLN A 405 -15.80 -21.47 -2.58
N GLU A 406 -14.58 -21.83 -2.17
CA GLU A 406 -14.34 -22.85 -1.15
C GLU A 406 -15.06 -22.51 0.18
N LEU A 407 -14.95 -21.27 0.65
CA LEU A 407 -15.62 -20.83 1.89
C LEU A 407 -17.15 -20.87 1.80
N ILE A 408 -17.71 -20.55 0.63
CA ILE A 408 -19.17 -20.64 0.39
C ILE A 408 -19.63 -22.09 0.42
N GLU A 409 -18.91 -22.99 -0.24
CA GLU A 409 -19.21 -24.42 -0.27
C GLU A 409 -19.11 -25.05 1.13
N GLU A 410 -18.02 -24.74 1.87
CA GLU A 410 -17.85 -25.20 3.27
C GLU A 410 -19.01 -24.74 4.16
N ARG A 411 -19.46 -23.48 3.98
CA ARG A 411 -20.59 -22.95 4.77
C ARG A 411 -21.91 -23.63 4.40
N ALA A 412 -22.15 -23.90 3.13
CA ALA A 412 -23.37 -24.59 2.66
C ALA A 412 -23.44 -26.05 3.14
N CYS A 413 -22.30 -26.72 3.33
CA CYS A 413 -22.22 -28.07 3.87
C CYS A 413 -22.41 -28.12 5.40
N ALA A 414 -22.21 -27.00 6.10
CA ALA A 414 -22.32 -26.91 7.56
C ALA A 414 -23.72 -26.49 8.07
N THR A 415 -24.60 -26.08 7.15
CA THR A 415 -26.01 -25.70 7.41
C THR A 415 -26.94 -26.81 6.97
#